data_2d8515913c75b37dd45c0c7d3bfc36ad
#
_entry.id   2d8515913c75b37dd45c0c7d3bfc36ad
#
_cell.length_a   1.000
_cell.length_b   1.000
_cell.length_c   1.000
_cell.angle_alpha   90.00
_cell.angle_beta   90.00
_cell.angle_gamma   90.00
#
_symmetry.space_group_name_H-M   'P 1'
#
loop_
_entity.id
_entity.type
_entity.pdbx_description
1 polymer ?
#
loop_
_entity_poly.entity_id
_entity_poly.type
_entity_poly.pdbx_seq_one_letter_code
_entity_poly.pdbx_strand_id
1 'polypeptide(L)'
;TYTADTITIDCDKDDFIMIALGTGVGGGVIVHRKLFIGSKGNAGEVGFLVVGPKRQVLENYLGQRHLANYVKGELLKPENASSSLKLEAELTVEKVFLAAKAGDIFAQGVWDYVGTLIGETVVGLAHAYDITKFVIGGGVGKAYELFKGAAVETANSYFSPYYKADFEILPAGCEADTGLIGAASLVLNELETY
;
A
#
# COMPACT_ATOMS: atom_id res chain seq x y z
N THR A 1 9.63 -17.62 7.66
CA THR A 1 10.18 -17.28 6.34
C THR A 1 9.03 -17.28 5.35
N TYR A 2 8.62 -16.11 4.88
CA TYR A 2 7.61 -16.00 3.83
C TYR A 2 8.33 -16.04 2.50
N THR A 3 8.11 -17.08 1.72
CA THR A 3 8.59 -17.17 0.34
C THR A 3 7.45 -16.74 -0.59
N ALA A 4 7.61 -15.59 -1.21
CA ALA A 4 6.91 -15.31 -2.46
C ALA A 4 7.78 -15.84 -3.60
N ASP A 5 7.16 -16.30 -4.68
CA ASP A 5 7.88 -16.86 -5.84
C ASP A 5 8.89 -15.88 -6.47
N THR A 6 8.96 -14.63 -6.02
CA THR A 6 9.83 -13.59 -6.56
C THR A 6 10.54 -12.73 -5.53
N ILE A 7 10.11 -12.69 -4.26
CA ILE A 7 10.75 -11.84 -3.23
C ILE A 7 10.73 -12.58 -1.91
N THR A 8 11.91 -12.93 -1.42
CA THR A 8 12.09 -13.46 -0.07
C THR A 8 12.42 -12.30 0.85
N ILE A 9 11.47 -11.93 1.72
CA ILE A 9 11.80 -11.09 2.88
C ILE A 9 12.36 -12.04 3.92
N ASP A 10 13.63 -11.87 4.24
CA ASP A 10 14.25 -12.59 5.34
C ASP A 10 13.80 -11.92 6.66
N CYS A 11 12.63 -12.34 7.16
CA CYS A 11 12.09 -11.83 8.42
C CYS A 11 13.06 -12.04 9.58
N ASP A 12 14.10 -12.85 9.39
CA ASP A 12 15.14 -13.12 10.38
C ASP A 12 16.24 -12.05 10.37
N LYS A 13 16.27 -11.18 9.36
CA LYS A 13 17.33 -10.17 9.20
C LYS A 13 16.81 -8.78 8.92
N ASP A 14 15.58 -8.66 8.42
CA ASP A 14 15.09 -7.42 7.87
C ASP A 14 14.03 -6.78 8.77
N ASP A 15 14.22 -5.52 9.10
CA ASP A 15 13.18 -4.65 9.61
C ASP A 15 12.36 -4.16 8.41
N PHE A 16 11.04 -4.21 8.50
CA PHE A 16 10.16 -3.76 7.41
C PHE A 16 8.81 -3.26 7.92
N ILE A 17 8.14 -2.48 7.07
CA ILE A 17 6.78 -2.03 7.32
C ILE A 17 5.86 -2.61 6.25
N MET A 18 4.80 -3.30 6.68
CA MET A 18 3.75 -3.75 5.78
C MET A 18 2.64 -2.70 5.71
N ILE A 19 2.15 -2.45 4.50
CA ILE A 19 0.98 -1.62 4.21
C ILE A 19 -0.03 -2.49 3.47
N ALA A 20 -1.17 -2.75 4.11
CA ALA A 20 -2.22 -3.60 3.58
C ALA A 20 -3.36 -2.73 3.01
N LEU A 21 -3.54 -2.77 1.70
CA LEU A 21 -4.56 -2.02 0.95
C LEU A 21 -5.74 -2.93 0.62
N GLY A 22 -6.85 -2.76 1.34
CA GLY A 22 -8.04 -3.58 1.19
C GLY A 22 -9.33 -2.77 1.30
N THR A 23 -10.33 -3.29 2.02
CA THR A 23 -11.55 -2.54 2.37
C THR A 23 -11.21 -1.23 3.05
N GLY A 24 -10.25 -1.26 3.97
CA GLY A 24 -9.57 -0.12 4.58
C GLY A 24 -8.08 -0.15 4.28
N VAL A 25 -7.29 0.58 5.07
CA VAL A 25 -5.83 0.60 5.01
C VAL A 25 -5.28 0.26 6.40
N GLY A 26 -4.59 -0.87 6.48
CA GLY A 26 -3.92 -1.31 7.69
C GLY A 26 -2.41 -1.38 7.50
N GLY A 27 -1.69 -1.69 8.58
CA GLY A 27 -0.26 -1.90 8.52
C GLY A 27 0.30 -2.66 9.71
N GLY A 28 1.59 -2.94 9.63
CA GLY A 28 2.36 -3.56 10.70
C GLY A 28 3.83 -3.23 10.57
N VAL A 29 4.48 -3.01 11.68
CA VAL A 29 5.89 -2.66 11.76
C VAL A 29 6.65 -3.82 12.38
N ILE A 30 7.64 -4.36 11.68
CA ILE A 30 8.52 -5.41 12.18
C ILE A 30 9.89 -4.79 12.47
N VAL A 31 10.32 -4.90 13.72
CA VAL A 31 11.62 -4.40 14.19
C VAL A 31 12.29 -5.52 15.00
N HIS A 32 13.55 -5.81 14.67
CA HIS A 32 14.31 -6.88 15.32
C HIS A 32 13.54 -8.22 15.37
N ARG A 33 12.92 -8.57 14.23
CA ARG A 33 12.14 -9.81 14.05
C ARG A 33 10.85 -9.90 14.88
N LYS A 34 10.42 -8.81 15.47
CA LYS A 34 9.22 -8.77 16.32
C LYS A 34 8.24 -7.74 15.80
N LEU A 35 6.96 -8.04 15.96
CA LEU A 35 5.92 -7.06 15.73
C LEU A 35 6.07 -5.93 16.76
N PHE A 36 6.26 -4.71 16.25
CA PHE A 36 6.27 -3.50 17.08
C PHE A 36 4.83 -3.11 17.39
N ILE A 37 4.41 -3.29 18.61
CA ILE A 37 3.02 -3.06 19.03
C ILE A 37 2.78 -1.65 19.59
N GLY A 38 3.83 -0.93 19.94
CA GLY A 38 3.75 0.40 20.57
C GLY A 38 3.22 0.35 22.02
N SER A 39 3.10 1.50 22.65
CA SER A 39 2.71 1.61 24.06
C SER A 39 1.24 1.28 24.34
N LYS A 40 0.39 1.30 23.33
CA LYS A 40 -1.06 1.04 23.43
C LYS A 40 -1.54 -0.08 22.50
N GLY A 41 -0.64 -0.81 21.85
CA GLY A 41 -0.98 -1.87 20.91
C GLY A 41 -1.44 -1.39 19.53
N ASN A 42 -1.27 -0.11 19.19
CA ASN A 42 -1.77 0.49 17.94
C ASN A 42 -0.63 0.97 17.00
N ALA A 43 0.58 0.45 17.16
CA ALA A 43 1.63 0.75 16.21
C ALA A 43 1.31 0.14 14.84
N GLY A 44 1.67 0.85 13.77
CA GLY A 44 1.38 0.39 12.43
C GLY A 44 0.00 0.77 11.89
N GLU A 45 -0.77 1.59 12.57
CA GLU A 45 -2.05 2.15 12.10
C GLU A 45 -1.82 3.17 10.97
N VAL A 46 -1.22 2.71 9.87
CA VAL A 46 -0.80 3.56 8.74
C VAL A 46 -1.98 4.21 8.02
N GLY A 47 -3.16 3.59 8.07
CA GLY A 47 -4.38 4.15 7.49
C GLY A 47 -4.80 5.49 8.07
N PHE A 48 -4.36 5.81 9.30
CA PHE A 48 -4.63 7.09 9.97
C PHE A 48 -3.57 8.17 9.73
N LEU A 49 -2.53 7.89 8.97
CA LEU A 49 -1.57 8.92 8.57
C LEU A 49 -2.25 9.96 7.69
N VAL A 50 -1.99 11.23 7.98
CA VAL A 50 -2.53 12.36 7.20
C VAL A 50 -1.61 12.63 6.02
N VAL A 51 -2.12 12.42 4.82
CA VAL A 51 -1.39 12.54 3.55
C VAL A 51 -2.22 13.27 2.49
N GLY A 52 -1.62 13.48 1.34
CA GLY A 52 -2.28 13.95 0.14
C GLY A 52 -2.75 15.39 0.18
N PRO A 53 -3.27 15.89 -0.96
CA PRO A 53 -3.55 17.31 -1.14
C PRO A 53 -4.68 17.85 -0.25
N LYS A 54 -5.63 16.98 0.13
CA LYS A 54 -6.75 17.35 1.01
C LYS A 54 -6.44 17.14 2.50
N ARG A 55 -5.22 16.69 2.85
CA ARG A 55 -4.78 16.43 4.22
C ARG A 55 -5.80 15.58 5.01
N GLN A 56 -6.18 14.45 4.42
CA GLN A 56 -7.05 13.46 5.05
C GLN A 56 -6.23 12.24 5.47
N VAL A 57 -6.81 11.37 6.27
CA VAL A 57 -6.20 10.09 6.60
C VAL A 57 -6.11 9.21 5.35
N LEU A 58 -5.03 8.43 5.24
CA LEU A 58 -4.70 7.61 4.07
C LEU A 58 -5.86 6.68 3.69
N GLU A 59 -6.56 6.11 4.66
CA GLU A 59 -7.70 5.23 4.42
C GLU A 59 -8.83 5.92 3.64
N ASN A 60 -9.07 7.22 3.87
CA ASN A 60 -10.08 7.99 3.16
C ASN A 60 -9.73 8.22 1.67
N TYR A 61 -8.51 7.91 1.27
CA TYR A 61 -8.09 7.92 -0.13
C TYR A 61 -8.06 6.51 -0.72
N LEU A 62 -7.43 5.55 -0.01
CA LEU A 62 -7.01 4.26 -0.58
C LEU A 62 -7.88 3.08 -0.15
N GLY A 63 -8.73 3.21 0.86
CA GLY A 63 -9.73 2.19 1.16
C GLY A 63 -10.63 1.96 -0.07
N GLN A 64 -10.93 0.70 -0.43
CA GLN A 64 -11.62 0.35 -1.68
C GLN A 64 -12.85 1.21 -1.97
N ARG A 65 -13.69 1.45 -0.97
CA ARG A 65 -14.90 2.26 -1.11
C ARG A 65 -14.57 3.73 -1.39
N HIS A 66 -13.57 4.26 -0.72
CA HIS A 66 -13.14 5.65 -0.88
C HIS A 66 -12.51 5.87 -2.25
N LEU A 67 -11.64 4.97 -2.68
CA LEU A 67 -11.03 5.01 -4.01
C LEU A 67 -12.08 4.90 -5.12
N ALA A 68 -13.03 3.98 -5.01
CA ALA A 68 -14.13 3.86 -5.98
C ALA A 68 -14.99 5.14 -6.04
N ASN A 69 -15.29 5.76 -4.89
CA ASN A 69 -16.03 7.02 -4.86
C ASN A 69 -15.23 8.19 -5.46
N TYR A 70 -13.92 8.24 -5.21
CA TYR A 70 -13.03 9.21 -5.85
C TYR A 70 -13.11 9.08 -7.39
N VAL A 71 -12.95 7.87 -7.91
CA VAL A 71 -13.02 7.59 -9.36
C VAL A 71 -14.38 7.99 -9.93
N LYS A 72 -15.50 7.67 -9.24
CA LYS A 72 -16.83 8.10 -9.65
C LYS A 72 -16.94 9.61 -9.78
N GLY A 73 -16.40 10.36 -8.81
CA GLY A 73 -16.39 11.82 -8.84
C GLY A 73 -15.55 12.37 -9.99
N GLU A 74 -14.37 11.81 -10.24
CA GLU A 74 -13.49 12.22 -11.33
C GLU A 74 -14.09 11.93 -12.71
N LEU A 75 -14.82 10.81 -12.88
CA LEU A 75 -15.50 10.48 -14.14
C LEU A 75 -16.59 11.48 -14.55
N LEU A 76 -17.09 12.31 -13.63
CA LEU A 76 -18.06 13.36 -13.96
C LEU A 76 -17.40 14.55 -14.70
N LYS A 77 -16.09 14.68 -14.62
CA LYS A 77 -15.36 15.76 -15.24
C LYS A 77 -15.28 15.58 -16.78
N PRO A 78 -15.42 16.65 -17.56
CA PRO A 78 -15.39 16.59 -19.03
C PRO A 78 -14.12 15.98 -19.61
N GLU A 79 -12.95 16.24 -18.99
CA GLU A 79 -11.65 15.72 -19.43
C GLU A 79 -11.56 14.20 -19.39
N ASN A 80 -12.38 13.54 -18.56
CA ASN A 80 -12.42 12.09 -18.43
C ASN A 80 -13.54 11.44 -19.27
N ALA A 81 -14.11 12.18 -20.21
CA ALA A 81 -15.26 11.74 -21.01
C ALA A 81 -14.98 10.50 -21.87
N SER A 82 -13.73 10.29 -22.27
CA SER A 82 -13.29 9.17 -23.11
C SER A 82 -13.01 7.87 -22.34
N SER A 83 -13.03 7.88 -21.00
CA SER A 83 -12.76 6.70 -20.22
C SER A 83 -13.82 5.60 -20.42
N SER A 84 -13.36 4.38 -20.61
CA SER A 84 -14.20 3.19 -20.71
C SER A 84 -15.02 2.91 -19.45
N LEU A 85 -14.55 3.39 -18.29
CA LEU A 85 -15.21 3.24 -16.99
C LEU A 85 -16.58 3.95 -16.91
N LYS A 86 -16.88 4.90 -17.80
CA LYS A 86 -18.20 5.53 -17.88
C LYS A 86 -19.32 4.58 -18.29
N LEU A 87 -18.99 3.48 -18.93
CA LEU A 87 -19.95 2.45 -19.35
C LEU A 87 -20.27 1.45 -18.25
N GLU A 88 -19.57 1.52 -17.11
CA GLU A 88 -19.74 0.59 -16.01
C GLU A 88 -20.94 0.95 -15.13
N ALA A 89 -21.90 0.04 -15.03
CA ALA A 89 -23.09 0.21 -14.17
C ALA A 89 -22.71 0.25 -12.67
N GLU A 90 -21.71 -0.56 -12.31
CA GLU A 90 -21.13 -0.59 -10.97
C GLU A 90 -19.61 -0.44 -11.08
N LEU A 91 -19.08 0.59 -10.46
CA LEU A 91 -17.64 0.87 -10.44
C LEU A 91 -17.00 0.23 -9.22
N THR A 92 -16.03 -0.64 -9.47
CA THR A 92 -15.19 -1.26 -8.45
C THR A 92 -13.72 -0.96 -8.72
N VAL A 93 -12.87 -1.08 -7.70
CA VAL A 93 -11.41 -0.90 -7.87
C VAL A 93 -10.83 -1.93 -8.84
N GLU A 94 -11.39 -3.14 -8.88
CA GLU A 94 -11.00 -4.17 -9.85
C GLU A 94 -11.26 -3.72 -11.30
N LYS A 95 -12.40 -3.09 -11.57
CA LYS A 95 -12.70 -2.54 -12.90
C LYS A 95 -11.74 -1.42 -13.29
N VAL A 96 -11.35 -0.57 -12.35
CA VAL A 96 -10.32 0.45 -12.57
C VAL A 96 -8.98 -0.21 -12.92
N PHE A 97 -8.61 -1.28 -12.24
CA PHE A 97 -7.41 -2.06 -12.55
C PHE A 97 -7.46 -2.64 -13.96
N LEU A 98 -8.56 -3.28 -14.33
CA LEU A 98 -8.72 -3.89 -15.67
C LEU A 98 -8.70 -2.83 -16.78
N ALA A 99 -9.38 -1.69 -16.58
CA ALA A 99 -9.37 -0.58 -17.53
C ALA A 99 -7.95 -0.01 -17.73
N ALA A 100 -7.19 0.19 -16.65
CA ALA A 100 -5.80 0.66 -16.73
C ALA A 100 -4.92 -0.32 -17.51
N LYS A 101 -5.07 -1.63 -17.29
CA LYS A 101 -4.37 -2.67 -18.05
C LYS A 101 -4.77 -2.70 -19.52
N ALA A 102 -6.00 -2.31 -19.84
CA ALA A 102 -6.50 -2.19 -21.21
C ALA A 102 -6.06 -0.89 -21.91
N GLY A 103 -5.32 -0.01 -21.21
CA GLY A 103 -4.79 1.23 -21.78
C GLY A 103 -5.67 2.47 -21.56
N ASP A 104 -6.67 2.40 -20.69
CA ASP A 104 -7.48 3.58 -20.31
C ASP A 104 -6.61 4.58 -19.55
N ILE A 105 -6.34 5.72 -20.18
CA ILE A 105 -5.42 6.76 -19.65
C ILE A 105 -5.93 7.33 -18.33
N PHE A 106 -7.24 7.53 -18.18
CA PHE A 106 -7.79 8.00 -16.92
C PHE A 106 -7.57 6.99 -15.80
N ALA A 107 -7.84 5.71 -16.07
CA ALA A 107 -7.63 4.64 -15.09
C ALA A 107 -6.15 4.49 -14.72
N GLN A 108 -5.21 4.67 -15.65
CA GLN A 108 -3.78 4.72 -15.36
C GLN A 108 -3.44 5.89 -14.44
N GLY A 109 -3.95 7.09 -14.70
CA GLY A 109 -3.77 8.26 -13.84
C GLY A 109 -4.33 8.08 -12.42
N VAL A 110 -5.38 7.26 -12.24
CA VAL A 110 -5.86 6.87 -10.91
C VAL A 110 -4.81 6.06 -10.16
N TRP A 111 -4.12 5.13 -10.82
CA TRP A 111 -3.06 4.35 -10.19
C TRP A 111 -1.80 5.17 -9.92
N ASP A 112 -1.47 6.15 -10.75
CA ASP A 112 -0.39 7.12 -10.46
C ASP A 112 -0.71 7.93 -9.19
N TYR A 113 -1.98 8.34 -9.04
CA TYR A 113 -2.43 9.00 -7.81
C TYR A 113 -2.32 8.11 -6.58
N VAL A 114 -2.70 6.83 -6.68
CA VAL A 114 -2.48 5.84 -5.60
C VAL A 114 -1.00 5.75 -5.26
N GLY A 115 -0.13 5.66 -6.27
CA GLY A 115 1.31 5.62 -6.11
C GLY A 115 1.87 6.85 -5.38
N THR A 116 1.41 8.03 -5.74
CA THR A 116 1.81 9.28 -5.07
C THR A 116 1.51 9.22 -3.57
N LEU A 117 0.29 8.80 -3.19
CA LEU A 117 -0.09 8.70 -1.77
C LEU A 117 0.72 7.64 -1.01
N ILE A 118 1.02 6.51 -1.65
CA ILE A 118 1.90 5.49 -1.07
C ILE A 118 3.32 6.03 -0.91
N GLY A 119 3.86 6.74 -1.90
CA GLY A 119 5.18 7.37 -1.82
C GLY A 119 5.30 8.36 -0.64
N GLU A 120 4.31 9.24 -0.48
CA GLU A 120 4.25 10.16 0.67
C GLU A 120 4.22 9.40 2.00
N THR A 121 3.44 8.32 2.07
CA THR A 121 3.32 7.45 3.25
C THR A 121 4.65 6.79 3.60
N VAL A 122 5.31 6.20 2.60
CA VAL A 122 6.62 5.54 2.75
C VAL A 122 7.66 6.51 3.28
N VAL A 123 7.72 7.73 2.73
CA VAL A 123 8.65 8.77 3.21
C VAL A 123 8.43 9.09 4.70
N GLY A 124 7.17 9.30 5.09
CA GLY A 124 6.84 9.59 6.48
C GLY A 124 7.24 8.47 7.43
N LEU A 125 6.93 7.23 7.05
CA LEU A 125 7.25 6.04 7.84
C LEU A 125 8.75 5.77 7.92
N ALA A 126 9.49 5.93 6.80
CA ALA A 126 10.94 5.76 6.79
C ALA A 126 11.63 6.72 7.77
N HIS A 127 11.27 8.00 7.73
CA HIS A 127 11.84 8.97 8.65
C HIS A 127 11.43 8.78 10.11
N ALA A 128 10.23 8.22 10.37
CA ALA A 128 9.74 8.00 11.72
C ALA A 128 10.34 6.76 12.39
N TYR A 129 10.62 5.71 11.62
CA TYR A 129 11.06 4.41 12.14
C TYR A 129 12.50 4.02 11.76
N ASP A 130 13.13 4.78 10.87
CA ASP A 130 14.44 4.43 10.27
C ASP A 130 14.41 3.06 9.58
N ILE A 131 13.32 2.78 8.87
CA ILE A 131 13.11 1.54 8.11
C ILE A 131 12.98 1.89 6.63
N THR A 132 13.69 1.15 5.78
CA THR A 132 13.77 1.40 4.33
C THR A 132 13.05 0.34 3.50
N LYS A 133 12.52 -0.73 4.10
CA LYS A 133 11.76 -1.78 3.40
C LYS A 133 10.27 -1.67 3.66
N PHE A 134 9.50 -1.61 2.58
CA PHE A 134 8.04 -1.50 2.62
C PHE A 134 7.42 -2.60 1.78
N VAL A 135 6.44 -3.30 2.35
CA VAL A 135 5.73 -4.39 1.69
C VAL A 135 4.28 -3.98 1.48
N ILE A 136 3.84 -3.98 0.23
CA ILE A 136 2.48 -3.60 -0.12
C ILE A 136 1.65 -4.85 -0.39
N GLY A 137 0.61 -5.05 0.44
CA GLY A 137 -0.29 -6.20 0.34
C GLY A 137 -1.76 -5.81 0.24
N GLY A 138 -2.63 -6.83 0.35
CA GLY A 138 -4.08 -6.66 0.28
C GLY A 138 -4.63 -6.64 -1.15
N GLY A 139 -5.97 -6.62 -1.26
CA GLY A 139 -6.65 -6.73 -2.56
C GLY A 139 -6.31 -5.63 -3.56
N VAL A 140 -6.15 -4.38 -3.08
CA VAL A 140 -5.72 -3.23 -3.91
C VAL A 140 -4.23 -3.31 -4.21
N GLY A 141 -3.44 -3.90 -3.32
CA GLY A 141 -2.01 -4.15 -3.53
C GLY A 141 -1.69 -5.02 -4.75
N LYS A 142 -2.63 -5.83 -5.23
CA LYS A 142 -2.51 -6.59 -6.51
C LYS A 142 -2.23 -5.70 -7.72
N ALA A 143 -2.58 -4.43 -7.65
CA ALA A 143 -2.28 -3.44 -8.68
C ALA A 143 -0.88 -2.84 -8.58
N TYR A 144 0.01 -3.40 -7.77
CA TYR A 144 1.36 -2.90 -7.48
C TYR A 144 2.11 -2.42 -8.73
N GLU A 145 2.11 -3.20 -9.81
CA GLU A 145 2.81 -2.87 -11.05
C GLU A 145 2.31 -1.58 -11.72
N LEU A 146 1.05 -1.18 -11.46
CA LEU A 146 0.46 0.03 -12.03
C LEU A 146 0.83 1.30 -11.23
N PHE A 147 1.11 1.18 -9.94
CA PHE A 147 1.36 2.34 -9.10
C PHE A 147 2.80 2.45 -8.56
N LYS A 148 3.61 1.39 -8.67
CA LYS A 148 4.97 1.39 -8.11
C LYS A 148 5.86 2.50 -8.66
N GLY A 149 5.72 2.82 -9.95
CA GLY A 149 6.51 3.88 -10.60
C GLY A 149 6.29 5.23 -9.91
N ALA A 150 5.04 5.65 -9.80
CA ALA A 150 4.67 6.89 -9.13
C ALA A 150 5.02 6.88 -7.64
N ALA A 151 4.91 5.72 -6.96
CA ALA A 151 5.29 5.60 -5.55
C ALA A 151 6.79 5.81 -5.34
N VAL A 152 7.62 5.18 -6.17
CA VAL A 152 9.08 5.33 -6.11
C VAL A 152 9.50 6.75 -6.49
N GLU A 153 8.93 7.33 -7.54
CA GLU A 153 9.22 8.70 -7.96
C GLU A 153 8.88 9.71 -6.86
N THR A 154 7.69 9.58 -6.27
CA THR A 154 7.26 10.44 -5.17
C THR A 154 8.16 10.28 -3.96
N ALA A 155 8.48 9.06 -3.55
CA ALA A 155 9.38 8.81 -2.44
C ALA A 155 10.76 9.44 -2.69
N ASN A 156 11.32 9.26 -3.88
CA ASN A 156 12.61 9.87 -4.26
C ASN A 156 12.59 11.41 -4.21
N SER A 157 11.43 12.03 -4.47
CA SER A 157 11.30 13.49 -4.44
C SER A 157 11.46 14.07 -3.04
N TYR A 158 11.03 13.32 -2.01
CA TYR A 158 10.97 13.79 -0.63
C TYR A 158 11.99 13.15 0.31
N PHE A 159 12.58 12.01 -0.06
CA PHE A 159 13.61 11.39 0.78
C PHE A 159 14.83 12.27 0.97
N SER A 160 15.32 12.29 2.20
CA SER A 160 16.67 12.79 2.48
C SER A 160 17.72 11.93 1.75
N PRO A 161 18.93 12.44 1.51
CA PRO A 161 19.99 11.67 0.85
C PRO A 161 20.30 10.30 1.50
N TYR A 162 20.03 10.16 2.80
CA TYR A 162 20.28 8.91 3.57
C TYR A 162 19.39 7.76 3.11
N TYR A 163 18.18 8.02 2.63
CA TYR A 163 17.20 6.98 2.28
C TYR A 163 17.13 6.70 0.78
N LYS A 164 17.61 7.61 -0.06
CA LYS A 164 17.48 7.48 -1.53
C LYS A 164 18.14 6.26 -2.14
N ALA A 165 19.22 5.78 -1.50
CA ALA A 165 20.03 4.69 -2.05
C ALA A 165 19.49 3.30 -1.67
N ASP A 166 18.77 3.16 -0.56
CA ASP A 166 18.54 1.87 0.08
C ASP A 166 17.06 1.53 0.32
N PHE A 167 16.10 2.38 -0.11
CA PHE A 167 14.70 2.06 0.13
C PHE A 167 14.12 1.11 -0.94
N GLU A 168 13.27 0.23 -0.49
CA GLU A 168 12.57 -0.72 -1.33
C GLU A 168 11.06 -0.69 -1.05
N ILE A 169 10.26 -0.60 -2.12
CA ILE A 169 8.82 -0.82 -2.06
C ILE A 169 8.57 -2.12 -2.81
N LEU A 170 8.02 -3.12 -2.15
CA LEU A 170 7.91 -4.49 -2.62
C LEU A 170 6.47 -4.98 -2.58
N PRO A 171 6.01 -5.80 -3.52
CA PRO A 171 4.71 -6.45 -3.41
C PRO A 171 4.75 -7.56 -2.37
N ALA A 172 3.64 -7.77 -1.65
CA ALA A 172 3.50 -8.95 -0.80
C ALA A 172 3.39 -10.22 -1.63
N GLY A 173 4.14 -11.24 -1.26
CA GLY A 173 4.20 -12.49 -2.01
C GLY A 173 3.07 -13.49 -1.76
N CYS A 174 2.30 -13.34 -0.68
CA CYS A 174 1.17 -14.22 -0.36
C CYS A 174 -0.13 -13.49 -0.65
N GLU A 175 -0.71 -13.70 -1.82
CA GLU A 175 -1.83 -12.90 -2.32
C GLU A 175 -3.14 -13.03 -1.52
N ALA A 176 -3.55 -14.24 -1.16
CA ALA A 176 -4.87 -14.47 -0.58
C ALA A 176 -4.86 -14.65 0.95
N ASP A 177 -3.78 -15.17 1.51
CA ASP A 177 -3.74 -15.69 2.87
C ASP A 177 -2.84 -14.89 3.82
N THR A 178 -2.34 -13.72 3.40
CA THR A 178 -1.41 -12.89 4.19
C THR A 178 -1.96 -12.59 5.59
N GLY A 179 -3.26 -12.31 5.71
CA GLY A 179 -3.91 -12.07 7.00
C GLY A 179 -4.01 -13.32 7.87
N LEU A 180 -4.37 -14.46 7.27
CA LEU A 180 -4.46 -15.76 7.95
C LEU A 180 -3.08 -16.24 8.42
N ILE A 181 -2.07 -16.14 7.55
CA ILE A 181 -0.71 -16.52 7.85
C ILE A 181 -0.14 -15.61 8.95
N GLY A 182 -0.40 -14.29 8.88
CA GLY A 182 0.00 -13.35 9.92
C GLY A 182 -0.62 -13.66 11.27
N ALA A 183 -1.93 -13.96 11.33
CA ALA A 183 -2.62 -14.36 12.55
C ALA A 183 -2.08 -15.68 13.11
N ALA A 184 -1.86 -16.68 12.26
CA ALA A 184 -1.27 -17.96 12.67
C ALA A 184 0.16 -17.79 13.21
N SER A 185 0.96 -16.92 12.60
CA SER A 185 2.33 -16.63 13.07
C SER A 185 2.37 -15.98 14.45
N LEU A 186 1.40 -15.14 14.80
CA LEU A 186 1.30 -14.56 16.15
C LEU A 186 1.06 -15.64 17.21
N VAL A 187 0.18 -16.60 16.93
CA VAL A 187 -0.10 -17.72 17.85
C VAL A 187 1.14 -18.63 18.02
N LEU A 188 1.83 -18.92 16.92
CA LEU A 188 3.03 -19.77 16.95
C LEU A 188 4.17 -19.12 17.74
N ASN A 189 4.38 -17.81 17.58
CA ASN A 189 5.40 -17.08 18.34
C ASN A 189 5.11 -17.04 19.86
N GLU A 190 3.84 -17.02 20.26
CA GLU A 190 3.49 -17.14 21.69
C GLU A 190 3.77 -18.55 22.24
N LEU A 191 3.55 -19.58 21.43
CA LEU A 191 3.81 -20.97 21.84
C LEU A 191 5.31 -21.32 21.95
N GLU A 192 6.18 -20.65 21.19
CA GLU A 192 7.63 -20.82 21.28
C GLU A 192 8.27 -20.09 22.49
N THR A 193 7.51 -19.28 23.19
CA THR A 193 7.99 -18.49 24.34
C THR A 193 7.72 -19.17 25.68
N TYR A 194 7.11 -20.34 25.67
CA TYR A 194 6.90 -21.24 26.81
C TYR A 194 7.73 -22.53 26.66
#